data_cd0fc3b890481fac3b5ff8a1793f11e7
#
_entry.id   cd0fc3b890481fac3b5ff8a1793f11e7
#
_cell.length_a   1.000
_cell.length_b   1.000
_cell.length_c   1.000
_cell.angle_alpha   90.00
_cell.angle_beta   90.00
_cell.angle_gamma   90.00
#
_symmetry.space_group_name_H-M   'P 1'
#
loop_
_entity.id
_entity.type
_entity.pdbx_description
1 polymer ?
#
loop_
_entity_poly.entity_id
_entity_poly.type
_entity_poly.pdbx_seq_one_letter_code
_entity_poly.pdbx_strand_id
1 'polypeptide(L)'
;EWLPGVLESDGCAGVLKADLAQDLGLGEVKIIIGAGDNAAAAVGMGVVEEGKAFTTIGTSGVVFAHTDKPVIDPEGRVHTFCCAVPDAWHDRGVTQGAGLSMQWFKNNFCGEENALAVESGKDVYYITDSMAAEIPVGAEKLLYLPYLMGERTPHLDPDCRGVFFGISAMHTKSHFIRAVLEGVTYSLYDCLLVLKEMNISPETMLLCGGGAKSKLWKNMICNTFALPVATSRSSEAPALGVAILAAVGAGVYNSVPEACRVMTSVNSDSLQPEADIIDEYRRYHSVYSSLYKSLKADYKTLASL
;
A
#
# COMPACT_ATOMS: atom_id res chain seq x y z
N GLU A 1 33.47 -9.12 12.20
CA GLU A 1 33.41 -9.29 13.68
C GLU A 1 32.42 -8.34 14.37
N TRP A 2 31.95 -7.27 13.70
CA TRP A 2 31.01 -6.29 14.26
C TRP A 2 29.55 -6.57 13.92
N LEU A 3 29.28 -7.38 12.91
CA LEU A 3 27.94 -7.74 12.48
C LEU A 3 27.61 -9.17 12.90
N PRO A 4 26.35 -9.45 13.29
CA PRO A 4 25.90 -10.82 13.53
C PRO A 4 25.91 -11.64 12.25
N GLY A 5 25.85 -12.96 12.39
CA GLY A 5 25.62 -13.86 11.25
C GLY A 5 24.29 -13.54 10.56
N VAL A 6 24.27 -13.65 9.23
CA VAL A 6 23.07 -13.46 8.41
C VAL A 6 22.53 -14.84 8.03
N LEU A 7 21.23 -15.04 8.22
CA LEU A 7 20.50 -16.25 7.86
C LEU A 7 19.25 -15.88 7.05
N GLU A 8 18.72 -16.85 6.33
CA GLU A 8 17.41 -16.71 5.68
C GLU A 8 16.28 -16.53 6.70
N SER A 9 15.18 -15.94 6.28
CA SER A 9 14.05 -15.60 7.15
C SER A 9 13.37 -16.83 7.80
N ASP A 10 13.39 -17.96 7.15
CA ASP A 10 12.93 -19.26 7.66
C ASP A 10 14.04 -20.07 8.37
N GLY A 11 15.26 -19.52 8.43
CA GLY A 11 16.40 -20.13 9.08
C GLY A 11 16.28 -20.22 10.59
N CYS A 12 16.77 -21.31 11.18
CA CYS A 12 16.81 -21.51 12.61
C CYS A 12 18.06 -20.86 13.22
N ALA A 13 17.88 -19.84 14.05
CA ALA A 13 18.96 -19.16 14.78
C ALA A 13 19.46 -19.95 16.00
N GLY A 14 18.70 -20.93 16.45
CA GLY A 14 19.00 -21.73 17.62
C GLY A 14 17.74 -22.23 18.34
N VAL A 15 17.90 -22.61 19.61
CA VAL A 15 16.81 -23.04 20.46
C VAL A 15 16.69 -22.12 21.68
N LEU A 16 15.48 -22.04 22.23
CA LEU A 16 15.25 -21.33 23.48
C LEU A 16 16.09 -21.94 24.60
N LYS A 17 16.66 -21.09 25.47
CA LYS A 17 17.44 -21.56 26.61
C LYS A 17 16.60 -22.49 27.46
N ALA A 18 17.20 -23.60 27.93
CA ALA A 18 16.49 -24.67 28.65
C ALA A 18 15.80 -24.21 29.91
N ASP A 19 16.45 -23.33 30.68
CA ASP A 19 15.90 -22.71 31.89
C ASP A 19 14.63 -21.90 31.60
N LEU A 20 14.66 -21.07 30.55
CA LEU A 20 13.52 -20.27 30.12
C LEU A 20 12.38 -21.15 29.55
N ALA A 21 12.73 -22.17 28.79
CA ALA A 21 11.72 -23.11 28.29
C ALA A 21 10.99 -23.82 29.43
N GLN A 22 11.73 -24.23 30.45
CA GLN A 22 11.18 -24.87 31.65
C GLN A 22 10.28 -23.91 32.45
N ASP A 23 10.69 -22.66 32.65
CA ASP A 23 9.90 -21.63 33.35
C ASP A 23 8.57 -21.34 32.64
N LEU A 24 8.55 -21.42 31.30
CA LEU A 24 7.38 -21.25 30.46
C LEU A 24 6.53 -22.53 30.28
N GLY A 25 6.98 -23.66 30.83
CA GLY A 25 6.31 -24.96 30.64
C GLY A 25 6.37 -25.48 29.19
N LEU A 26 7.40 -25.09 28.44
CA LEU A 26 7.62 -25.46 27.05
C LEU A 26 8.68 -26.57 26.96
N GLY A 27 8.61 -27.39 25.89
CA GLY A 27 9.70 -28.28 25.48
C GLY A 27 10.80 -27.54 24.73
N GLU A 28 11.51 -28.24 23.85
CA GLU A 28 12.47 -27.58 22.95
C GLU A 28 11.75 -26.70 21.94
N VAL A 29 12.10 -25.40 21.93
CA VAL A 29 11.50 -24.40 21.03
C VAL A 29 12.59 -23.86 20.10
N LYS A 30 12.43 -24.05 18.80
CA LYS A 30 13.29 -23.43 17.77
C LYS A 30 13.00 -21.94 17.68
N ILE A 31 14.06 -21.15 17.52
CA ILE A 31 13.97 -19.71 17.26
C ILE A 31 14.26 -19.48 15.80
N ILE A 32 13.26 -19.03 15.07
CA ILE A 32 13.34 -18.74 13.63
C ILE A 32 13.58 -17.23 13.46
N ILE A 33 14.42 -16.85 12.47
CA ILE A 33 14.85 -15.47 12.22
C ILE A 33 13.66 -14.53 12.00
N GLY A 34 12.70 -14.93 11.17
CA GLY A 34 11.59 -14.05 10.80
C GLY A 34 11.99 -12.99 9.78
N ALA A 35 11.20 -11.91 9.68
CA ALA A 35 11.41 -10.84 8.72
C ALA A 35 10.90 -9.50 9.25
N GLY A 36 11.34 -8.41 8.62
CA GLY A 36 10.74 -7.09 8.84
C GLY A 36 9.27 -7.06 8.41
N ASP A 37 8.49 -6.14 8.94
CA ASP A 37 7.02 -6.06 8.84
C ASP A 37 6.48 -6.16 7.41
N ASN A 38 7.06 -5.45 6.46
CA ASN A 38 6.62 -5.47 5.05
C ASN A 38 6.90 -6.82 4.37
N ALA A 39 8.07 -7.41 4.61
CA ALA A 39 8.43 -8.71 4.06
C ALA A 39 7.59 -9.83 4.70
N ALA A 40 7.34 -9.74 6.02
CA ALA A 40 6.43 -10.64 6.72
C ALA A 40 4.98 -10.48 6.23
N ALA A 41 4.52 -9.24 6.00
CA ALA A 41 3.19 -8.99 5.42
C ALA A 41 3.04 -9.62 4.03
N ALA A 42 4.07 -9.55 3.18
CA ALA A 42 4.05 -10.20 1.88
C ALA A 42 3.82 -11.71 2.01
N VAL A 43 4.55 -12.38 2.91
CA VAL A 43 4.34 -13.82 3.21
C VAL A 43 2.94 -14.07 3.73
N GLY A 44 2.46 -13.29 4.71
CA GLY A 44 1.14 -13.47 5.31
C GLY A 44 -0.04 -13.18 4.36
N MET A 45 0.22 -12.48 3.26
CA MET A 45 -0.75 -12.26 2.17
C MET A 45 -0.56 -13.25 1.00
N GLY A 46 0.46 -14.10 1.02
CA GLY A 46 0.78 -15.00 -0.07
C GLY A 46 1.38 -14.33 -1.30
N VAL A 47 1.99 -13.14 -1.14
CA VAL A 47 2.73 -12.43 -2.18
C VAL A 47 4.19 -12.90 -2.15
N VAL A 48 4.41 -14.10 -2.67
CA VAL A 48 5.67 -14.85 -2.57
C VAL A 48 6.13 -15.45 -3.91
N GLU A 49 5.56 -15.01 -5.01
CA GLU A 49 5.85 -15.47 -6.37
C GLU A 49 5.70 -14.30 -7.34
N GLU A 50 6.38 -14.34 -8.50
CA GLU A 50 6.22 -13.34 -9.57
C GLU A 50 4.75 -13.19 -9.99
N GLY A 51 4.37 -12.00 -10.44
CA GLY A 51 3.00 -11.64 -10.80
C GLY A 51 2.11 -11.26 -9.61
N LYS A 52 2.57 -11.46 -8.38
CA LYS A 52 1.85 -11.08 -7.17
C LYS A 52 2.37 -9.77 -6.58
N ALA A 53 1.43 -8.94 -6.15
CA ALA A 53 1.72 -7.65 -5.53
C ALA A 53 0.68 -7.29 -4.48
N PHE A 54 1.02 -6.36 -3.61
CA PHE A 54 0.05 -5.74 -2.72
C PHE A 54 0.23 -4.22 -2.63
N THR A 55 -0.84 -3.55 -2.28
CA THR A 55 -0.84 -2.12 -1.97
C THR A 55 -1.35 -1.93 -0.55
N THR A 56 -0.54 -1.23 0.27
CA THR A 56 -0.96 -0.80 1.60
C THR A 56 -1.44 0.64 1.56
N ILE A 57 -2.61 0.91 2.15
CA ILE A 57 -3.15 2.26 2.33
C ILE A 57 -3.22 2.52 3.83
N GLY A 58 -2.10 2.91 4.40
CA GLY A 58 -1.93 3.40 5.77
C GLY A 58 -1.74 4.91 5.76
N THR A 59 -1.02 5.47 6.74
CA THR A 59 -0.60 6.89 6.76
C THR A 59 0.14 7.22 5.46
N SER A 60 1.16 6.43 5.11
CA SER A 60 1.77 6.37 3.79
C SER A 60 1.14 5.25 2.96
N GLY A 61 1.41 5.25 1.64
CA GLY A 61 1.01 4.18 0.73
C GLY A 61 2.21 3.46 0.15
N VAL A 62 2.09 2.16 -0.04
CA VAL A 62 3.15 1.33 -0.62
C VAL A 62 2.56 0.46 -1.71
N VAL A 63 3.22 0.41 -2.86
CA VAL A 63 3.01 -0.63 -3.87
C VAL A 63 4.22 -1.55 -3.83
N PHE A 64 3.99 -2.78 -3.44
CA PHE A 64 5.01 -3.83 -3.28
C PHE A 64 4.79 -4.91 -4.34
N ALA A 65 5.83 -5.32 -5.03
CA ALA A 65 5.79 -6.42 -5.98
C ALA A 65 6.93 -7.40 -5.70
N HIS A 66 6.61 -8.69 -5.69
CA HIS A 66 7.59 -9.78 -5.61
C HIS A 66 8.34 -9.95 -6.92
N THR A 67 9.65 -10.22 -6.85
CA THR A 67 10.51 -10.51 -8.00
C THR A 67 11.47 -11.65 -7.68
N ASP A 68 11.70 -12.55 -8.63
CA ASP A 68 12.64 -13.67 -8.48
C ASP A 68 14.10 -13.26 -8.70
N LYS A 69 14.33 -12.01 -9.10
CA LYS A 69 15.66 -11.42 -9.33
C LYS A 69 15.69 -9.99 -8.86
N PRO A 70 16.85 -9.47 -8.42
CA PRO A 70 16.97 -8.06 -8.08
C PRO A 70 16.82 -7.20 -9.35
N VAL A 71 15.84 -6.31 -9.35
CA VAL A 71 15.62 -5.34 -10.41
C VAL A 71 15.86 -3.95 -9.81
N ILE A 72 16.86 -3.24 -10.32
CA ILE A 72 17.29 -1.96 -9.74
C ILE A 72 16.85 -0.83 -10.67
N ASP A 73 16.05 0.11 -10.14
CA ASP A 73 15.73 1.34 -10.83
C ASP A 73 16.97 2.24 -10.92
N PRO A 74 17.45 2.60 -12.13
CA PRO A 74 18.66 3.42 -12.27
C PRO A 74 18.48 4.85 -11.74
N GLU A 75 17.24 5.32 -11.61
CA GLU A 75 16.91 6.64 -11.07
C GLU A 75 16.70 6.61 -9.54
N GLY A 76 16.66 5.43 -8.92
CA GLY A 76 16.48 5.27 -7.47
C GLY A 76 15.09 5.64 -6.96
N ARG A 77 14.06 5.65 -7.81
CA ARG A 77 12.68 6.05 -7.48
C ARG A 77 11.97 5.04 -6.60
N VAL A 78 12.39 3.80 -6.64
CA VAL A 78 11.87 2.68 -5.84
C VAL A 78 12.98 2.00 -5.06
N HIS A 79 12.61 1.18 -4.09
CA HIS A 79 13.57 0.43 -3.29
C HIS A 79 13.50 -1.06 -3.62
N THR A 80 14.67 -1.67 -3.86
CA THR A 80 14.82 -3.11 -4.03
C THR A 80 15.42 -3.71 -2.76
N PHE A 81 14.78 -4.75 -2.21
CA PHE A 81 15.22 -5.47 -1.00
C PHE A 81 15.10 -6.97 -1.19
N CYS A 82 15.82 -7.75 -0.37
CA CYS A 82 15.57 -9.17 -0.22
C CYS A 82 14.17 -9.42 0.34
N CYS A 83 13.49 -10.43 -0.19
CA CYS A 83 12.25 -10.95 0.38
C CYS A 83 12.49 -11.81 1.63
N ALA A 84 11.39 -12.20 2.29
CA ALA A 84 11.43 -13.26 3.30
C ALA A 84 11.37 -14.67 2.68
N VAL A 85 11.27 -14.79 1.37
CA VAL A 85 11.43 -16.02 0.60
C VAL A 85 12.90 -16.12 0.21
N PRO A 86 13.58 -17.24 0.45
CA PRO A 86 14.96 -17.44 0.03
C PRO A 86 15.16 -17.19 -1.47
N ASP A 87 16.28 -16.58 -1.83
CA ASP A 87 16.67 -16.26 -3.21
C ASP A 87 15.68 -15.37 -3.99
N ALA A 88 14.84 -14.60 -3.29
CA ALA A 88 13.89 -13.71 -3.90
C ALA A 88 14.00 -12.26 -3.40
N TRP A 89 13.48 -11.33 -4.18
CA TRP A 89 13.52 -9.89 -3.92
C TRP A 89 12.12 -9.28 -4.01
N HIS A 90 12.05 -8.03 -3.67
CA HIS A 90 10.86 -7.21 -3.92
C HIS A 90 11.26 -5.79 -4.25
N ASP A 91 10.45 -5.16 -5.07
CA ASP A 91 10.51 -3.75 -5.36
C ASP A 91 9.30 -3.04 -4.80
N ARG A 92 9.53 -1.84 -4.24
CA ARG A 92 8.44 -1.05 -3.67
C ARG A 92 8.54 0.42 -3.99
N GLY A 93 7.46 0.96 -4.52
CA GLY A 93 7.20 2.39 -4.60
C GLY A 93 6.45 2.86 -3.35
N VAL A 94 6.73 4.07 -2.90
CA VAL A 94 6.17 4.64 -1.68
C VAL A 94 5.65 6.04 -1.94
N THR A 95 4.37 6.31 -1.60
CA THR A 95 3.82 7.66 -1.47
C THR A 95 3.66 8.04 0.00
N GLN A 96 4.01 9.28 0.34
CA GLN A 96 3.99 9.74 1.73
C GLN A 96 2.61 10.18 2.22
N GLY A 97 1.74 10.59 1.33
CA GLY A 97 0.47 11.23 1.62
C GLY A 97 -0.76 10.36 1.39
N ALA A 98 -0.74 9.05 1.68
CA ALA A 98 -1.89 8.17 1.41
C ALA A 98 -3.07 8.43 2.38
N GLY A 99 -3.32 7.57 3.33
CA GLY A 99 -4.37 7.76 4.34
C GLY A 99 -4.19 9.04 5.16
N LEU A 100 -2.94 9.54 5.26
CA LEU A 100 -2.65 10.87 5.84
C LEU A 100 -3.48 11.97 5.17
N SER A 101 -3.61 11.96 3.84
CA SER A 101 -4.38 12.97 3.10
C SER A 101 -5.84 12.98 3.53
N MET A 102 -6.46 11.81 3.61
CA MET A 102 -7.84 11.71 4.07
C MET A 102 -7.99 12.04 5.55
N GLN A 103 -7.06 11.62 6.39
CA GLN A 103 -7.04 11.97 7.82
C GLN A 103 -6.89 13.48 8.03
N TRP A 104 -5.98 14.11 7.29
CA TRP A 104 -5.79 15.56 7.31
C TRP A 104 -7.06 16.29 6.88
N PHE A 105 -7.66 15.89 5.75
CA PHE A 105 -8.90 16.51 5.26
C PHE A 105 -10.04 16.35 6.28
N LYS A 106 -10.24 15.14 6.80
CA LYS A 106 -11.23 14.85 7.82
C LYS A 106 -11.06 15.73 9.07
N ASN A 107 -9.84 15.84 9.57
CA ASN A 107 -9.57 16.58 10.81
C ASN A 107 -9.78 18.09 10.68
N ASN A 108 -9.57 18.63 9.49
CA ASN A 108 -9.64 20.08 9.27
C ASN A 108 -10.96 20.56 8.66
N PHE A 109 -11.70 19.70 7.93
CA PHE A 109 -12.84 20.12 7.13
C PHE A 109 -14.13 19.33 7.38
N CYS A 110 -14.10 18.19 8.09
CA CYS A 110 -15.27 17.33 8.30
C CYS A 110 -15.81 17.39 9.74
N GLY A 111 -15.97 18.61 10.31
CA GLY A 111 -16.48 18.79 11.66
C GLY A 111 -17.92 18.25 11.84
N GLU A 112 -18.81 18.51 10.88
CA GLU A 112 -20.19 18.04 10.87
C GLU A 112 -20.27 16.51 10.74
N GLU A 113 -19.46 15.92 9.87
CA GLU A 113 -19.39 14.48 9.65
C GLU A 113 -18.83 13.76 10.88
N ASN A 114 -17.86 14.35 11.57
CA ASN A 114 -17.36 13.84 12.85
C ASN A 114 -18.46 13.87 13.93
N ALA A 115 -19.25 14.95 14.01
CA ALA A 115 -20.38 15.03 14.96
C ALA A 115 -21.45 13.98 14.63
N LEU A 116 -21.82 13.84 13.34
CA LEU A 116 -22.76 12.84 12.87
C LEU A 116 -22.29 11.40 13.14
N ALA A 117 -20.98 11.14 13.01
CA ALA A 117 -20.39 9.85 13.33
C ALA A 117 -20.58 9.48 14.81
N VAL A 118 -20.34 10.44 15.71
CA VAL A 118 -20.56 10.27 17.17
C VAL A 118 -22.04 10.01 17.47
N GLU A 119 -22.94 10.79 16.90
CA GLU A 119 -24.37 10.67 17.13
C GLU A 119 -24.95 9.35 16.59
N SER A 120 -24.55 8.95 15.39
CA SER A 120 -25.07 7.76 14.72
C SER A 120 -24.36 6.46 15.08
N GLY A 121 -23.20 6.52 15.79
CA GLY A 121 -22.35 5.36 16.07
C GLY A 121 -21.68 4.77 14.83
N LYS A 122 -21.67 5.49 13.70
CA LYS A 122 -21.01 5.09 12.46
C LYS A 122 -19.56 5.56 12.42
N ASP A 123 -18.72 4.86 11.64
CA ASP A 123 -17.38 5.35 11.32
C ASP A 123 -17.46 6.58 10.42
N VAL A 124 -16.73 7.64 10.75
CA VAL A 124 -16.67 8.88 9.97
C VAL A 124 -16.18 8.62 8.53
N TYR A 125 -15.28 7.66 8.33
CA TYR A 125 -14.82 7.28 6.99
C TYR A 125 -15.93 6.64 6.16
N TYR A 126 -16.86 5.90 6.79
CA TYR A 126 -18.05 5.41 6.10
C TYR A 126 -18.96 6.56 5.62
N ILE A 127 -19.11 7.60 6.44
CA ILE A 127 -19.92 8.79 6.08
C ILE A 127 -19.25 9.52 4.91
N THR A 128 -17.97 9.81 5.01
CA THR A 128 -17.22 10.52 3.95
C THR A 128 -17.15 9.72 2.66
N ASP A 129 -16.99 8.39 2.73
CA ASP A 129 -17.06 7.51 1.56
C ASP A 129 -18.41 7.57 0.86
N SER A 130 -19.51 7.58 1.65
CA SER A 130 -20.87 7.70 1.10
C SER A 130 -21.08 9.02 0.36
N MET A 131 -20.54 10.13 0.91
CA MET A 131 -20.58 11.44 0.24
C MET A 131 -19.77 11.45 -1.06
N ALA A 132 -18.56 10.85 -1.05
CA ALA A 132 -17.71 10.79 -2.23
C ALA A 132 -18.27 9.85 -3.31
N ALA A 133 -19.01 8.82 -2.93
CA ALA A 133 -19.61 7.85 -3.87
C ALA A 133 -20.67 8.48 -4.79
N GLU A 134 -21.29 9.59 -4.37
CA GLU A 134 -22.26 10.32 -5.19
C GLU A 134 -21.62 11.16 -6.29
N ILE A 135 -20.30 11.38 -6.21
CA ILE A 135 -19.54 12.22 -7.14
C ILE A 135 -18.92 11.34 -8.23
N PRO A 136 -19.03 11.73 -9.50
CA PRO A 136 -18.48 10.94 -10.61
C PRO A 136 -16.95 10.91 -10.59
N VAL A 137 -16.37 10.03 -11.41
CA VAL A 137 -14.93 9.93 -11.64
C VAL A 137 -14.36 11.29 -12.04
N GLY A 138 -13.19 11.63 -11.48
CA GLY A 138 -12.51 12.90 -11.72
C GLY A 138 -13.09 14.06 -10.93
N ALA A 139 -13.99 13.81 -9.97
CA ALA A 139 -14.55 14.79 -9.05
C ALA A 139 -15.00 16.10 -9.75
N GLU A 140 -15.67 15.98 -10.90
CA GLU A 140 -16.08 17.10 -11.75
C GLU A 140 -14.92 18.04 -12.15
N LYS A 141 -13.75 17.46 -12.48
CA LYS A 141 -12.51 18.13 -12.87
C LYS A 141 -11.72 18.75 -11.70
N LEU A 142 -11.96 18.31 -10.47
CA LEU A 142 -11.16 18.67 -9.31
C LEU A 142 -10.09 17.61 -9.07
N LEU A 143 -8.82 17.98 -9.17
CA LEU A 143 -7.67 17.11 -8.90
C LEU A 143 -7.01 17.48 -7.58
N TYR A 144 -6.41 16.47 -6.92
CA TYR A 144 -5.64 16.66 -5.69
C TYR A 144 -4.26 16.00 -5.81
N LEU A 145 -3.21 16.75 -5.50
CA LEU A 145 -1.84 16.25 -5.33
C LEU A 145 -1.60 15.97 -3.85
N PRO A 146 -1.32 14.72 -3.43
CA PRO A 146 -1.29 14.32 -2.01
C PRO A 146 0.04 14.63 -1.31
N TYR A 147 0.85 15.55 -1.80
CA TYR A 147 2.24 15.78 -1.38
C TYR A 147 2.37 16.60 -0.10
N LEU A 148 1.54 16.32 0.91
CA LEU A 148 1.51 17.08 2.17
C LEU A 148 2.84 17.13 2.91
N MET A 149 3.65 16.07 2.78
CA MET A 149 4.95 15.88 3.45
C MET A 149 6.12 15.79 2.45
N GLY A 150 5.97 16.37 1.27
CA GLY A 150 6.82 16.02 0.13
C GLY A 150 6.41 14.70 -0.48
N GLU A 151 7.17 14.22 -1.46
CA GLU A 151 6.87 12.93 -2.11
C GLU A 151 8.15 12.13 -2.38
N ARG A 152 8.03 10.79 -2.28
CA ARG A 152 9.10 9.84 -2.63
C ARG A 152 8.95 9.38 -4.06
N THR A 153 8.24 8.29 -4.30
CA THR A 153 8.04 7.74 -5.65
C THR A 153 6.94 8.49 -6.39
N PRO A 154 7.14 8.96 -7.61
CA PRO A 154 8.37 8.87 -8.41
C PRO A 154 9.27 10.10 -8.30
N HIS A 155 8.93 11.10 -7.51
CA HIS A 155 9.45 12.46 -7.62
C HIS A 155 10.73 12.69 -6.82
N LEU A 156 10.95 11.98 -5.71
CA LEU A 156 12.06 12.18 -4.77
C LEU A 156 12.23 13.65 -4.38
N ASP A 157 11.10 14.33 -4.12
CA ASP A 157 11.05 15.77 -3.91
C ASP A 157 10.47 16.09 -2.53
N PRO A 158 11.33 16.52 -1.57
CA PRO A 158 10.88 16.90 -0.23
C PRO A 158 10.18 18.26 -0.20
N ASP A 159 10.29 19.08 -1.25
CA ASP A 159 9.80 20.44 -1.31
C ASP A 159 8.38 20.54 -1.87
N CYS A 160 7.92 19.53 -2.61
CA CYS A 160 6.55 19.53 -3.14
C CYS A 160 5.50 19.51 -2.02
N ARG A 161 4.33 20.08 -2.28
CA ARG A 161 3.23 20.24 -1.32
C ARG A 161 1.91 19.87 -1.94
N GLY A 162 0.90 19.61 -1.08
CA GLY A 162 -0.46 19.31 -1.49
C GLY A 162 -1.10 20.46 -2.28
N VAL A 163 -1.84 20.11 -3.33
CA VAL A 163 -2.52 21.08 -4.21
C VAL A 163 -3.90 20.55 -4.57
N PHE A 164 -4.91 21.41 -4.49
CA PHE A 164 -6.17 21.21 -5.19
C PHE A 164 -6.16 22.05 -6.48
N PHE A 165 -6.39 21.39 -7.61
CA PHE A 165 -6.37 22.02 -8.93
C PHE A 165 -7.72 21.89 -9.61
N GLY A 166 -8.21 22.96 -10.22
CA GLY A 166 -9.48 22.96 -10.96
C GLY A 166 -10.69 23.36 -10.12
N ILE A 167 -10.51 23.99 -8.95
CA ILE A 167 -11.64 24.43 -8.09
C ILE A 167 -12.53 25.37 -8.87
N SER A 168 -13.84 25.14 -8.79
CA SER A 168 -14.89 26.02 -9.31
C SER A 168 -16.02 26.19 -8.30
N ALA A 169 -16.94 27.12 -8.55
CA ALA A 169 -18.04 27.43 -7.65
C ALA A 169 -19.05 26.27 -7.47
N MET A 170 -19.01 25.25 -8.31
CA MET A 170 -19.91 24.07 -8.18
C MET A 170 -19.40 23.03 -7.18
N HIS A 171 -18.11 23.06 -6.84
CA HIS A 171 -17.53 22.03 -5.99
C HIS A 171 -17.96 22.16 -4.53
N THR A 172 -18.49 21.08 -3.99
CA THR A 172 -18.86 20.92 -2.58
C THR A 172 -17.86 20.07 -1.84
N LYS A 173 -18.01 19.95 -0.52
CA LYS A 173 -17.15 19.07 0.33
C LYS A 173 -17.04 17.65 -0.23
N SER A 174 -18.13 17.08 -0.76
CA SER A 174 -18.15 15.75 -1.38
C SER A 174 -17.16 15.62 -2.54
N HIS A 175 -17.05 16.65 -3.38
CA HIS A 175 -16.08 16.69 -4.48
C HIS A 175 -14.64 16.71 -3.97
N PHE A 176 -14.36 17.48 -2.90
CA PHE A 176 -13.03 17.52 -2.29
C PHE A 176 -12.65 16.16 -1.69
N ILE A 177 -13.58 15.48 -1.00
CA ILE A 177 -13.33 14.13 -0.46
C ILE A 177 -13.03 13.17 -1.61
N ARG A 178 -13.82 13.19 -2.68
CA ARG A 178 -13.62 12.39 -3.89
C ARG A 178 -12.24 12.65 -4.50
N ALA A 179 -11.88 13.91 -4.69
CA ALA A 179 -10.59 14.30 -5.25
C ALA A 179 -9.41 13.84 -4.38
N VAL A 180 -9.53 13.86 -3.04
CA VAL A 180 -8.51 13.36 -2.12
C VAL A 180 -8.30 11.86 -2.32
N LEU A 181 -9.37 11.06 -2.36
CA LEU A 181 -9.28 9.61 -2.58
C LEU A 181 -8.67 9.28 -3.95
N GLU A 182 -9.08 9.99 -5.01
CA GLU A 182 -8.55 9.81 -6.37
C GLU A 182 -7.09 10.26 -6.47
N GLY A 183 -6.72 11.40 -5.88
CA GLY A 183 -5.35 11.90 -5.91
C GLY A 183 -4.36 10.95 -5.24
N VAL A 184 -4.74 10.36 -4.11
CA VAL A 184 -3.95 9.30 -3.46
C VAL A 184 -3.86 8.06 -4.35
N THR A 185 -4.97 7.69 -5.00
CA THR A 185 -4.99 6.55 -5.93
C THR A 185 -4.06 6.78 -7.11
N TYR A 186 -4.00 7.99 -7.66
CA TYR A 186 -3.06 8.36 -8.73
C TYR A 186 -1.60 8.32 -8.28
N SER A 187 -1.31 8.77 -7.06
CA SER A 187 0.05 8.67 -6.52
C SER A 187 0.50 7.21 -6.32
N LEU A 188 -0.39 6.33 -5.87
CA LEU A 188 -0.13 4.89 -5.83
C LEU A 188 0.01 4.29 -7.23
N TYR A 189 -0.76 4.78 -8.20
CA TYR A 189 -0.63 4.35 -9.58
C TYR A 189 0.71 4.77 -10.20
N ASP A 190 1.23 5.96 -9.89
CA ASP A 190 2.58 6.37 -10.27
C ASP A 190 3.64 5.39 -9.74
N CYS A 191 3.49 4.91 -8.48
CA CYS A 191 4.36 3.85 -7.96
C CYS A 191 4.30 2.58 -8.80
N LEU A 192 3.11 2.13 -9.19
CA LEU A 192 2.93 0.96 -10.06
C LEU A 192 3.52 1.19 -11.47
N LEU A 193 3.39 2.39 -12.02
CA LEU A 193 3.96 2.72 -13.32
C LEU A 193 5.48 2.63 -13.33
N VAL A 194 6.16 3.09 -12.27
CA VAL A 194 7.62 2.91 -12.14
C VAL A 194 7.98 1.43 -12.13
N LEU A 195 7.26 0.59 -11.40
CA LEU A 195 7.49 -0.86 -11.42
C LEU A 195 7.29 -1.45 -12.83
N LYS A 196 6.24 -1.02 -13.55
CA LYS A 196 6.00 -1.45 -14.93
C LYS A 196 7.10 -1.01 -15.89
N GLU A 197 7.67 0.19 -15.74
CA GLU A 197 8.83 0.65 -16.50
C GLU A 197 10.06 -0.24 -16.27
N MET A 198 10.16 -0.83 -15.07
CA MET A 198 11.20 -1.80 -14.72
C MET A 198 10.88 -3.24 -15.17
N ASN A 199 9.82 -3.44 -15.98
CA ASN A 199 9.30 -4.74 -16.41
C ASN A 199 8.75 -5.61 -15.27
N ILE A 200 8.36 -5.01 -14.15
CA ILE A 200 7.66 -5.67 -13.06
C ILE A 200 6.16 -5.42 -13.24
N SER A 201 5.43 -6.41 -13.72
CA SER A 201 4.02 -6.29 -14.09
C SER A 201 3.16 -7.27 -13.29
N PRO A 202 2.61 -6.86 -12.15
CA PRO A 202 1.70 -7.70 -11.39
C PRO A 202 0.44 -8.07 -12.20
N GLU A 203 -0.04 -9.29 -12.01
CA GLU A 203 -1.30 -9.77 -12.60
C GLU A 203 -2.50 -9.51 -11.69
N THR A 204 -2.25 -9.41 -10.38
CA THR A 204 -3.26 -9.15 -9.35
C THR A 204 -2.71 -8.23 -8.28
N MET A 205 -3.60 -7.48 -7.61
CA MET A 205 -3.23 -6.58 -6.54
C MET A 205 -4.03 -6.92 -5.26
N LEU A 206 -3.32 -7.25 -4.18
CA LEU A 206 -3.94 -7.35 -2.87
C LEU A 206 -3.94 -5.99 -2.18
N LEU A 207 -5.03 -5.64 -1.50
CA LEU A 207 -5.11 -4.42 -0.72
C LEU A 207 -5.08 -4.73 0.78
N CYS A 208 -4.37 -3.90 1.53
CA CYS A 208 -4.33 -3.94 2.97
C CYS A 208 -4.24 -2.52 3.58
N GLY A 209 -4.26 -2.45 4.91
CA GLY A 209 -4.30 -1.18 5.63
C GLY A 209 -5.72 -0.61 5.80
N GLY A 210 -5.80 0.55 6.45
CA GLY A 210 -7.08 1.17 6.78
C GLY A 210 -7.95 1.51 5.56
N GLY A 211 -7.33 2.02 4.49
CA GLY A 211 -8.02 2.38 3.25
C GLY A 211 -8.63 1.19 2.51
N ALA A 212 -8.10 -0.02 2.69
CA ALA A 212 -8.66 -1.23 2.09
C ALA A 212 -10.05 -1.62 2.63
N LYS A 213 -10.52 -0.99 3.72
CA LYS A 213 -11.87 -1.17 4.25
C LYS A 213 -12.93 -0.44 3.42
N SER A 214 -12.55 0.61 2.71
CA SER A 214 -13.43 1.39 1.84
C SER A 214 -13.74 0.63 0.54
N LYS A 215 -15.02 0.32 0.31
CA LYS A 215 -15.45 -0.29 -0.96
C LYS A 215 -15.24 0.66 -2.15
N LEU A 216 -15.48 1.95 -1.93
CA LEU A 216 -15.28 2.98 -2.93
C LEU A 216 -13.80 3.05 -3.34
N TRP A 217 -12.90 3.12 -2.36
CA TRP A 217 -11.47 3.23 -2.64
C TRP A 217 -10.90 1.98 -3.29
N LYS A 218 -11.36 0.77 -2.88
CA LYS A 218 -11.02 -0.49 -3.57
C LYS A 218 -11.39 -0.44 -5.04
N ASN A 219 -12.59 0.05 -5.36
CA ASN A 219 -13.06 0.17 -6.76
C ASN A 219 -12.22 1.18 -7.55
N MET A 220 -11.90 2.35 -6.96
CA MET A 220 -11.01 3.34 -7.57
C MET A 220 -9.64 2.73 -7.92
N ILE A 221 -9.02 1.99 -6.98
CA ILE A 221 -7.72 1.35 -7.22
C ILE A 221 -7.83 0.28 -8.30
N CYS A 222 -8.86 -0.58 -8.26
CA CYS A 222 -9.10 -1.62 -9.26
C CYS A 222 -9.12 -1.03 -10.67
N ASN A 223 -9.90 0.02 -10.88
CA ASN A 223 -10.07 0.66 -12.18
C ASN A 223 -8.86 1.49 -12.59
N THR A 224 -8.24 2.24 -11.67
CA THR A 224 -7.04 3.04 -11.97
C THR A 224 -5.84 2.17 -12.30
N PHE A 225 -5.63 1.09 -11.54
CA PHE A 225 -4.51 0.15 -11.80
C PHE A 225 -4.79 -0.76 -13.01
N ALA A 226 -6.04 -0.88 -13.40
CA ALA A 226 -6.51 -1.82 -14.42
C ALA A 226 -6.09 -3.26 -14.11
N LEU A 227 -6.22 -3.65 -12.84
CA LEU A 227 -5.86 -4.96 -12.31
C LEU A 227 -6.98 -5.52 -11.43
N PRO A 228 -7.18 -6.83 -11.42
CA PRO A 228 -8.00 -7.47 -10.40
C PRO A 228 -7.51 -7.13 -8.99
N VAL A 229 -8.43 -6.78 -8.11
CA VAL A 229 -8.14 -6.38 -6.73
C VAL A 229 -8.87 -7.28 -5.75
N ALA A 230 -8.17 -7.74 -4.72
CA ALA A 230 -8.75 -8.51 -3.62
C ALA A 230 -8.18 -8.03 -2.26
N THR A 231 -8.74 -8.51 -1.15
CA THR A 231 -8.21 -8.28 0.19
C THR A 231 -7.86 -9.61 0.85
N SER A 232 -6.84 -9.62 1.70
CA SER A 232 -6.52 -10.78 2.53
C SER A 232 -7.63 -11.04 3.56
N ARG A 233 -7.89 -12.30 3.89
CA ARG A 233 -8.74 -12.64 5.03
C ARG A 233 -8.09 -12.34 6.37
N SER A 234 -6.76 -12.40 6.44
CA SER A 234 -6.03 -12.05 7.65
C SER A 234 -5.98 -10.53 7.81
N SER A 235 -6.43 -10.03 8.96
CA SER A 235 -6.25 -8.63 9.34
C SER A 235 -4.83 -8.33 9.80
N GLU A 236 -4.09 -9.36 10.22
CA GLU A 236 -2.74 -9.28 10.81
C GLU A 236 -1.74 -10.02 9.90
N ALA A 237 -1.60 -9.55 8.66
CA ALA A 237 -0.74 -10.18 7.68
C ALA A 237 0.72 -10.35 8.15
N PRO A 238 1.39 -9.37 8.80
CA PRO A 238 2.74 -9.56 9.31
C PRO A 238 2.84 -10.69 10.34
N ALA A 239 1.89 -10.78 11.26
CA ALA A 239 1.87 -11.83 12.29
C ALA A 239 1.66 -13.22 11.67
N LEU A 240 0.75 -13.35 10.70
CA LEU A 240 0.58 -14.58 9.93
C LEU A 240 1.85 -14.94 9.16
N GLY A 241 2.51 -13.95 8.57
CA GLY A 241 3.76 -14.15 7.82
C GLY A 241 4.88 -14.74 8.67
N VAL A 242 5.13 -14.18 9.86
CA VAL A 242 6.16 -14.75 10.75
C VAL A 242 5.75 -16.13 11.29
N ALA A 243 4.47 -16.41 11.47
CA ALA A 243 3.98 -17.75 11.81
C ALA A 243 4.23 -18.76 10.68
N ILE A 244 4.06 -18.36 9.43
CA ILE A 244 4.37 -19.17 8.25
C ILE A 244 5.89 -19.45 8.19
N LEU A 245 6.74 -18.43 8.36
CA LEU A 245 8.19 -18.59 8.38
C LEU A 245 8.63 -19.53 9.51
N ALA A 246 8.02 -19.41 10.69
CA ALA A 246 8.26 -20.31 11.82
C ALA A 246 7.86 -21.75 11.50
N ALA A 247 6.72 -21.98 10.84
CA ALA A 247 6.27 -23.30 10.42
C ALA A 247 7.22 -23.97 9.43
N VAL A 248 7.77 -23.20 8.47
CA VAL A 248 8.79 -23.69 7.53
C VAL A 248 10.09 -24.03 8.25
N GLY A 249 10.62 -23.11 9.07
CA GLY A 249 11.84 -23.32 9.85
C GLY A 249 11.75 -24.47 10.87
N ALA A 250 10.52 -24.77 11.34
CA ALA A 250 10.25 -25.93 12.19
C ALA A 250 10.17 -27.24 11.39
N GLY A 251 10.07 -27.18 10.06
CA GLY A 251 9.94 -28.35 9.18
C GLY A 251 8.51 -28.86 9.00
N VAL A 252 7.49 -28.04 9.30
CA VAL A 252 6.08 -28.39 9.06
C VAL A 252 5.73 -28.30 7.56
N TYR A 253 6.35 -27.38 6.85
CA TYR A 253 6.26 -27.22 5.40
C TYR A 253 7.67 -27.19 4.79
N ASN A 254 7.79 -27.56 3.51
CA ASN A 254 9.06 -27.63 2.83
C ASN A 254 9.54 -26.27 2.28
N SER A 255 8.61 -25.32 2.08
CA SER A 255 8.94 -23.99 1.56
C SER A 255 7.88 -22.96 1.94
N VAL A 256 8.28 -21.68 1.90
CA VAL A 256 7.38 -20.55 2.17
C VAL A 256 6.21 -20.50 1.17
N PRO A 257 6.41 -20.69 -0.16
CA PRO A 257 5.28 -20.74 -1.10
C PRO A 257 4.31 -21.90 -0.82
N GLU A 258 4.81 -23.08 -0.43
CA GLU A 258 3.95 -24.21 -0.04
C GLU A 258 3.08 -23.87 1.16
N ALA A 259 3.69 -23.34 2.22
CA ALA A 259 2.98 -22.94 3.42
C ALA A 259 1.94 -21.84 3.14
N CYS A 260 2.28 -20.85 2.29
CA CYS A 260 1.36 -19.79 1.90
C CYS A 260 0.11 -20.34 1.19
N ARG A 261 0.25 -21.32 0.29
CA ARG A 261 -0.90 -21.94 -0.40
C ARG A 261 -1.92 -22.58 0.56
N VAL A 262 -1.47 -23.00 1.73
CA VAL A 262 -2.32 -23.64 2.75
C VAL A 262 -2.84 -22.64 3.77
N MET A 263 -1.98 -21.71 4.21
CA MET A 263 -2.25 -20.86 5.37
C MET A 263 -2.81 -19.48 5.01
N THR A 264 -2.66 -19.04 3.75
CA THR A 264 -3.21 -17.74 3.31
C THR A 264 -4.48 -17.92 2.49
N SER A 265 -5.34 -16.92 2.54
CA SER A 265 -6.55 -16.89 1.71
C SER A 265 -7.00 -15.46 1.46
N VAL A 266 -7.68 -15.26 0.35
CA VAL A 266 -8.28 -13.97 -0.01
C VAL A 266 -9.79 -13.98 0.27
N ASN A 267 -10.36 -12.80 0.45
CA ASN A 267 -11.79 -12.65 0.55
C ASN A 267 -12.46 -12.90 -0.81
N SER A 268 -13.71 -13.32 -0.79
CA SER A 268 -14.49 -13.62 -2.00
C SER A 268 -14.96 -12.36 -2.74
N ASP A 269 -14.69 -11.17 -2.21
CA ASP A 269 -15.09 -9.86 -2.75
C ASP A 269 -14.05 -9.27 -3.72
N SER A 270 -13.41 -10.11 -4.54
CA SER A 270 -12.49 -9.63 -5.58
C SER A 270 -13.23 -8.77 -6.61
N LEU A 271 -12.61 -7.65 -6.96
CA LEU A 271 -13.11 -6.73 -7.97
C LEU A 271 -12.37 -6.96 -9.29
N GLN A 272 -13.10 -6.78 -10.39
CA GLN A 272 -12.53 -6.77 -11.74
C GLN A 272 -12.62 -5.36 -12.31
N PRO A 273 -11.60 -4.90 -13.05
CA PRO A 273 -11.60 -3.57 -13.62
C PRO A 273 -12.60 -3.45 -14.78
N GLU A 274 -13.19 -2.27 -14.93
CA GLU A 274 -14.21 -1.94 -15.91
C GLU A 274 -13.62 -1.06 -17.03
N ALA A 275 -13.64 -1.51 -18.27
CA ALA A 275 -12.91 -0.90 -19.39
C ALA A 275 -13.23 0.60 -19.57
N ASP A 276 -14.50 0.98 -19.55
CA ASP A 276 -14.92 2.38 -19.74
C ASP A 276 -14.43 3.27 -18.60
N ILE A 277 -14.43 2.76 -17.36
CA ILE A 277 -13.96 3.46 -16.16
C ILE A 277 -12.43 3.62 -16.16
N ILE A 278 -11.70 2.60 -16.64
CA ILE A 278 -10.25 2.67 -16.80
C ILE A 278 -9.85 3.85 -17.68
N ASP A 279 -10.50 4.00 -18.82
CA ASP A 279 -10.15 5.06 -19.79
C ASP A 279 -10.45 6.46 -19.23
N GLU A 280 -11.49 6.58 -18.40
CA GLU A 280 -11.80 7.82 -17.71
C GLU A 280 -10.71 8.16 -16.70
N TYR A 281 -10.30 7.24 -15.81
CA TYR A 281 -9.20 7.45 -14.87
C TYR A 281 -7.88 7.79 -15.55
N ARG A 282 -7.55 7.17 -16.69
CA ARG A 282 -6.34 7.47 -17.47
C ARG A 282 -6.29 8.92 -17.95
N ARG A 283 -7.44 9.47 -18.41
CA ARG A 283 -7.52 10.87 -18.84
C ARG A 283 -7.22 11.82 -17.69
N TYR A 284 -7.81 11.60 -16.51
CA TYR A 284 -7.54 12.42 -15.33
C TYR A 284 -6.12 12.25 -14.81
N HIS A 285 -5.60 11.02 -14.75
CA HIS A 285 -4.22 10.75 -14.36
C HIS A 285 -3.19 11.43 -15.29
N SER A 286 -3.45 11.51 -16.58
CA SER A 286 -2.59 12.23 -17.52
C SER A 286 -2.43 13.71 -17.15
N VAL A 287 -3.53 14.37 -16.76
CA VAL A 287 -3.47 15.76 -16.25
C VAL A 287 -2.77 15.82 -14.89
N TYR A 288 -3.14 14.93 -13.97
CA TYR A 288 -2.51 14.81 -12.65
C TYR A 288 -0.98 14.73 -12.73
N SER A 289 -0.44 13.82 -13.56
CA SER A 289 1.01 13.63 -13.73
C SER A 289 1.70 14.85 -14.33
N SER A 290 1.02 15.65 -15.17
CA SER A 290 1.57 16.87 -15.75
C SER A 290 1.70 18.01 -14.73
N LEU A 291 0.83 18.03 -13.71
CA LEU A 291 0.79 19.11 -12.71
C LEU A 291 2.07 19.18 -11.89
N TYR A 292 2.63 18.05 -11.45
CA TYR A 292 3.89 18.05 -10.70
C TYR A 292 5.01 18.72 -11.52
N LYS A 293 5.14 18.37 -12.79
CA LYS A 293 6.17 18.95 -13.69
C LYS A 293 5.99 20.45 -13.83
N SER A 294 4.75 20.92 -13.92
CA SER A 294 4.42 22.34 -14.05
C SER A 294 4.68 23.12 -12.78
N LEU A 295 4.47 22.53 -11.60
CA LEU A 295 4.59 23.19 -10.28
C LEU A 295 5.97 23.03 -9.63
N LYS A 296 6.85 22.19 -10.18
CA LYS A 296 8.13 21.82 -9.57
C LYS A 296 9.01 23.02 -9.23
N ALA A 297 9.05 24.03 -10.10
CA ALA A 297 9.84 25.25 -9.87
C ALA A 297 9.23 26.10 -8.75
N ASP A 298 7.91 26.19 -8.69
CA ASP A 298 7.18 26.95 -7.68
C ASP A 298 7.30 26.32 -6.30
N TYR A 299 7.30 24.98 -6.18
CA TYR A 299 7.56 24.27 -4.93
C TYR A 299 8.93 24.66 -4.34
N LYS A 300 9.99 24.68 -5.17
CA LYS A 300 11.33 25.09 -4.74
C LYS A 300 11.36 26.54 -4.29
N THR A 301 10.70 27.43 -5.04
CA THR A 301 10.59 28.84 -4.67
C THR A 301 9.86 28.97 -3.33
N LEU A 302 8.73 28.31 -3.14
CA LEU A 302 7.96 28.35 -1.90
C LEU A 302 8.76 27.80 -0.71
N ALA A 303 9.54 26.73 -0.90
CA ALA A 303 10.38 26.16 0.15
C ALA A 303 11.54 27.06 0.56
N SER A 304 11.92 28.05 -0.25
CA SER A 304 12.99 29.02 0.04
C SER A 304 12.52 30.29 0.74
N LEU A 305 11.19 30.52 0.84
CA LEU A 305 10.60 31.66 1.58
C LEU A 305 10.57 31.40 3.09
#